data_b7273f79a5d73eb484a508f1af940a5e
#
_entry.id   b7273f79a5d73eb484a508f1af940a5e
#
_cell.length_a   1.000
_cell.length_b   1.000
_cell.length_c   1.000
_cell.angle_alpha   90.00
_cell.angle_beta   90.00
_cell.angle_gamma   90.00
#
_symmetry.space_group_name_H-M   'P 1'
#
loop_
_entity.id
_entity.type
_entity.pdbx_description
1 polymer ?
#
loop_
_entity_poly.entity_id
_entity_poly.type
_entity_poly.pdbx_seq_one_letter_code
_entity_poly.pdbx_strand_id
1 'polypeptide(L)'
;LLTTLHTDTIMMKDLFGRIIPGMFDSMFVFGACIILLTSINSTLLIIPVILAPFFVVALLKFRKKAQKNYRAIRTSNSNMNLTVQENIEAVRLVRSFTNEGREKEKFDKSNMNMKQSYINQVKLSAGFEVIFSSIKQAAYIGTIALCALLVIKGEMLVGFLVAASGYVMKIMDHVSQINNLLFQMQQQIVAGDKIMRFMDCKTKIKDGKKTAKDIDKPDIEFENVTLELGGKKVLDNINLSIPYGKKVGIVGATGSGKSILLKSIVRINDVNDGQIKMNGTNVKEYKTAELREKISYVFQ
;
A
#
# COMPACT_ATOMS: atom_id res chain seq x y z
N LEU A 1 10.36 -3.37 -4.84
CA LEU A 1 9.40 -4.48 -4.65
C LEU A 1 9.46 -5.01 -3.21
N LEU A 2 10.66 -5.35 -2.66
CA LEU A 2 10.82 -5.82 -1.27
C LEU A 2 10.37 -4.78 -0.25
N THR A 3 10.72 -3.51 -0.43
CA THR A 3 10.31 -2.41 0.45
C THR A 3 8.79 -2.21 0.45
N THR A 4 8.15 -2.33 -0.71
CA THR A 4 6.69 -2.22 -0.85
C THR A 4 5.99 -3.37 -0.14
N LEU A 5 6.44 -4.61 -0.36
CA LEU A 5 5.90 -5.79 0.32
C LEU A 5 6.07 -5.72 1.83
N HIS A 6 7.21 -5.24 2.33
CA HIS A 6 7.44 -5.05 3.76
C HIS A 6 6.44 -4.05 4.36
N THR A 7 6.25 -2.90 3.71
CA THR A 7 5.28 -1.88 4.16
C THR A 7 3.84 -2.43 4.13
N ASP A 8 3.45 -3.12 3.05
CA ASP A 8 2.12 -3.68 2.91
C ASP A 8 1.87 -4.79 3.96
N THR A 9 2.90 -5.58 4.32
CA THR A 9 2.82 -6.58 5.40
C THR A 9 2.62 -5.94 6.78
N ILE A 10 3.30 -4.82 7.08
CA ILE A 10 3.08 -4.06 8.31
C ILE A 10 1.64 -3.53 8.37
N MET A 11 1.11 -3.05 7.25
CA MET A 11 -0.27 -2.62 7.17
C MET A 11 -1.24 -3.76 7.48
N MET A 12 -1.00 -4.97 6.97
CA MET A 12 -1.84 -6.14 7.30
C MET A 12 -1.73 -6.54 8.77
N LYS A 13 -0.54 -6.48 9.36
CA LYS A 13 -0.37 -6.67 10.81
C LYS A 13 -1.22 -5.68 11.60
N ASP A 14 -1.22 -4.40 11.22
CA ASP A 14 -2.03 -3.37 11.88
C ASP A 14 -3.53 -3.62 11.72
N LEU A 15 -3.98 -4.16 10.59
CA LEU A 15 -5.38 -4.53 10.37
C LEU A 15 -5.86 -5.53 11.42
N PHE A 16 -5.15 -6.64 11.57
CA PHE A 16 -5.54 -7.70 12.49
C PHE A 16 -5.21 -7.39 13.95
N GLY A 17 -4.11 -6.70 14.23
CA GLY A 17 -3.63 -6.43 15.59
C GLY A 17 -4.26 -5.22 16.26
N ARG A 18 -4.76 -4.26 15.50
CA ARG A 18 -5.27 -2.99 16.05
C ARG A 18 -6.64 -2.59 15.53
N ILE A 19 -6.86 -2.65 14.21
CA ILE A 19 -8.07 -2.10 13.62
C ILE A 19 -9.27 -3.00 13.92
N ILE A 20 -9.18 -4.29 13.64
CA ILE A 20 -10.26 -5.24 13.90
C ILE A 20 -10.59 -5.33 15.40
N PRO A 21 -9.63 -5.56 16.32
CA PRO A 21 -9.91 -5.52 17.75
C PRO A 21 -10.49 -4.19 18.23
N GLY A 22 -9.97 -3.05 17.73
CA GLY A 22 -10.49 -1.73 18.06
C GLY A 22 -11.93 -1.49 17.58
N MET A 23 -12.34 -2.10 16.46
CA MET A 23 -13.73 -2.07 16.01
C MET A 23 -14.64 -2.87 16.96
N PHE A 24 -14.24 -4.07 17.34
CA PHE A 24 -14.99 -4.88 18.29
C PHE A 24 -15.11 -4.19 19.65
N ASP A 25 -14.01 -3.65 20.18
CA ASP A 25 -14.01 -2.86 21.42
C ASP A 25 -14.98 -1.69 21.35
N SER A 26 -14.87 -0.89 20.26
CA SER A 26 -15.74 0.27 20.08
C SER A 26 -17.22 -0.11 19.95
N MET A 27 -17.54 -1.20 19.25
CA MET A 27 -18.92 -1.68 19.14
C MET A 27 -19.44 -2.21 20.47
N PHE A 28 -18.60 -2.93 21.23
CA PHE A 28 -18.95 -3.47 22.53
C PHE A 28 -19.25 -2.33 23.55
N VAL A 29 -18.32 -1.36 23.66
CA VAL A 29 -18.51 -0.23 24.60
C VAL A 29 -19.69 0.64 24.18
N PHE A 30 -19.88 0.87 22.88
CA PHE A 30 -21.06 1.59 22.38
C PHE A 30 -22.35 0.90 22.76
N GLY A 31 -22.47 -0.41 22.57
CA GLY A 31 -23.63 -1.20 22.97
C GLY A 31 -23.85 -1.23 24.48
N ALA A 32 -22.75 -1.43 25.24
CA ALA A 32 -22.83 -1.41 26.71
C ALA A 32 -23.32 -0.05 27.27
N CYS A 33 -22.79 1.06 26.69
CA CYS A 33 -23.23 2.40 27.10
C CYS A 33 -24.74 2.63 26.82
N ILE A 34 -25.25 2.14 25.68
CA ILE A 34 -26.69 2.22 25.37
C ILE A 34 -27.51 1.43 26.39
N ILE A 35 -27.12 0.18 26.69
CA ILE A 35 -27.81 -0.67 27.67
C ILE A 35 -27.81 -0.02 29.06
N LEU A 36 -26.65 0.48 29.51
CA LEU A 36 -26.54 1.13 30.81
C LEU A 36 -27.32 2.44 30.87
N LEU A 37 -27.36 3.22 29.78
CA LEU A 37 -28.16 4.44 29.73
C LEU A 37 -29.64 4.16 29.77
N THR A 38 -30.10 3.13 29.06
CA THR A 38 -31.52 2.69 29.13
C THR A 38 -31.92 2.14 30.50
N SER A 39 -30.99 1.47 31.20
CA SER A 39 -31.23 0.96 32.57
C SER A 39 -31.41 2.07 33.60
N ILE A 40 -30.78 3.25 33.36
CA ILE A 40 -30.97 4.42 34.21
C ILE A 40 -32.33 5.08 33.92
N ASN A 41 -32.51 5.52 32.68
CA ASN A 41 -33.77 6.08 32.17
C ASN A 41 -33.72 6.12 30.61
N SER A 42 -34.69 5.47 29.96
CA SER A 42 -34.76 5.41 28.50
C SER A 42 -34.88 6.77 27.81
N THR A 43 -35.42 7.78 28.52
CA THR A 43 -35.55 9.16 28.02
C THR A 43 -34.18 9.79 27.70
N LEU A 44 -33.11 9.34 28.33
CA LEU A 44 -31.73 9.84 28.08
C LEU A 44 -31.22 9.50 26.70
N LEU A 45 -31.77 8.48 26.02
CA LEU A 45 -31.43 8.15 24.66
C LEU A 45 -31.86 9.21 23.63
N ILE A 46 -32.80 10.07 23.98
CA ILE A 46 -33.29 11.14 23.09
C ILE A 46 -32.11 12.01 22.58
N ILE A 47 -31.17 12.32 23.47
CA ILE A 47 -30.04 13.23 23.15
C ILE A 47 -29.11 12.65 22.08
N PRO A 48 -28.52 11.46 22.28
CA PRO A 48 -27.67 10.88 21.24
C PRO A 48 -28.43 10.60 19.93
N VAL A 49 -29.72 10.22 20.00
CA VAL A 49 -30.54 9.97 18.81
C VAL A 49 -30.80 11.25 18.01
N ILE A 50 -31.09 12.38 18.67
CA ILE A 50 -31.29 13.67 17.99
C ILE A 50 -29.96 14.18 17.39
N LEU A 51 -28.85 14.01 18.08
CA LEU A 51 -27.57 14.53 17.63
C LEU A 51 -26.83 13.63 16.58
N ALA A 52 -27.17 12.33 16.56
CA ALA A 52 -26.57 11.38 15.63
C ALA A 52 -26.68 11.81 14.15
N PRO A 53 -27.83 12.25 13.61
CA PRO A 53 -27.92 12.66 12.21
C PRO A 53 -27.07 13.89 11.90
N PHE A 54 -26.97 14.86 12.80
CA PHE A 54 -26.09 16.01 12.62
C PHE A 54 -24.62 15.60 12.57
N PHE A 55 -24.25 14.69 13.45
CA PHE A 55 -22.91 14.13 13.48
C PHE A 55 -22.58 13.37 12.18
N VAL A 56 -23.48 12.48 11.74
CA VAL A 56 -23.31 11.69 10.51
C VAL A 56 -23.18 12.63 9.29
N VAL A 57 -24.00 13.66 9.18
CA VAL A 57 -23.91 14.63 8.07
C VAL A 57 -22.57 15.39 8.08
N ALA A 58 -22.14 15.87 9.26
CA ALA A 58 -20.85 16.54 9.42
C ALA A 58 -19.71 15.62 8.99
N LEU A 59 -19.75 14.36 9.43
CA LEU A 59 -18.78 13.33 9.13
C LEU A 59 -18.69 13.02 7.63
N LEU A 60 -19.82 12.83 6.95
CA LEU A 60 -19.85 12.54 5.52
C LEU A 60 -19.31 13.71 4.68
N LYS A 61 -19.66 14.95 5.05
CA LYS A 61 -19.10 16.15 4.40
C LYS A 61 -17.59 16.27 4.61
N PHE A 62 -17.13 16.04 5.83
CA PHE A 62 -15.70 16.02 6.15
C PHE A 62 -14.96 14.97 5.33
N ARG A 63 -15.45 13.72 5.33
CA ARG A 63 -14.83 12.59 4.64
C ARG A 63 -14.64 12.87 3.15
N LYS A 64 -15.65 13.43 2.48
CA LYS A 64 -15.57 13.79 1.05
C LYS A 64 -14.47 14.82 0.77
N LYS A 65 -14.37 15.86 1.60
CA LYS A 65 -13.33 16.90 1.48
C LYS A 65 -11.95 16.39 1.84
N ALA A 66 -11.84 15.61 2.94
CA ALA A 66 -10.59 15.02 3.39
C ALA A 66 -9.99 14.09 2.33
N GLN A 67 -10.81 13.25 1.68
CA GLN A 67 -10.36 12.37 0.62
C GLN A 67 -9.74 13.14 -0.57
N LYS A 68 -10.31 14.29 -0.94
CA LYS A 68 -9.74 15.17 -1.98
C LYS A 68 -8.37 15.71 -1.55
N ASN A 69 -8.26 16.19 -0.32
CA ASN A 69 -7.02 16.75 0.21
C ASN A 69 -5.92 15.66 0.33
N TYR A 70 -6.27 14.45 0.79
CA TYR A 70 -5.31 13.34 0.86
C TYR A 70 -4.78 12.93 -0.52
N ARG A 71 -5.61 12.98 -1.56
CA ARG A 71 -5.14 12.78 -2.94
C ARG A 71 -4.14 13.86 -3.35
N ALA A 72 -4.43 15.14 -3.05
CA ALA A 72 -3.52 16.24 -3.34
C ALA A 72 -2.18 16.09 -2.59
N ILE A 73 -2.21 15.72 -1.30
CA ILE A 73 -1.01 15.43 -0.51
C ILE A 73 -0.20 14.30 -1.15
N ARG A 74 -0.86 13.21 -1.56
CA ARG A 74 -0.18 12.07 -2.18
C ARG A 74 0.51 12.47 -3.49
N THR A 75 -0.14 13.27 -4.32
CA THR A 75 0.45 13.79 -5.57
C THR A 75 1.62 14.71 -5.28
N SER A 76 1.49 15.63 -4.31
CA SER A 76 2.56 16.55 -3.93
C SER A 76 3.76 15.81 -3.35
N ASN A 77 3.55 14.78 -2.51
CA ASN A 77 4.63 13.93 -1.98
C ASN A 77 5.34 13.15 -3.10
N SER A 78 4.58 12.60 -4.06
CA SER A 78 5.17 11.91 -5.22
C SER A 78 6.05 12.83 -6.05
N ASN A 79 5.58 14.06 -6.33
CA ASN A 79 6.34 15.05 -7.09
C ASN A 79 7.60 15.50 -6.33
N MET A 80 7.50 15.66 -5.01
CA MET A 80 8.65 16.00 -4.16
C MET A 80 9.70 14.89 -4.19
N ASN A 81 9.28 13.63 -4.03
CA ASN A 81 10.17 12.48 -4.08
C ASN A 81 10.86 12.34 -5.44
N LEU A 82 10.13 12.58 -6.55
CA LEU A 82 10.72 12.60 -7.89
C LEU A 82 11.78 13.70 -8.02
N THR A 83 11.50 14.92 -7.54
CA THR A 83 12.47 16.02 -7.57
C THR A 83 13.74 15.67 -6.78
N VAL A 84 13.60 15.05 -5.61
CA VAL A 84 14.74 14.60 -4.80
C VAL A 84 15.52 13.50 -5.52
N GLN A 85 14.83 12.51 -6.06
CA GLN A 85 15.47 11.40 -6.77
C GLN A 85 16.24 11.89 -8.00
N GLU A 86 15.63 12.74 -8.85
CA GLU A 86 16.29 13.35 -10.01
C GLU A 86 17.56 14.10 -9.61
N ASN A 87 17.52 14.88 -8.52
CA ASN A 87 18.67 15.63 -8.02
C ASN A 87 19.79 14.72 -7.50
N ILE A 88 19.45 13.61 -6.81
CA ILE A 88 20.44 12.65 -6.32
C ILE A 88 21.11 11.93 -7.51
N GLU A 89 20.32 11.47 -8.48
CA GLU A 89 20.83 10.77 -9.66
C GLU A 89 21.70 11.67 -10.56
N ALA A 90 21.32 12.94 -10.69
CA ALA A 90 22.00 13.92 -11.54
C ALA A 90 23.03 14.80 -10.80
N VAL A 91 23.37 14.48 -9.54
CA VAL A 91 24.20 15.37 -8.69
C VAL A 91 25.53 15.76 -9.34
N ARG A 92 26.20 14.85 -10.05
CA ARG A 92 27.45 15.12 -10.77
C ARG A 92 27.22 16.10 -11.93
N LEU A 93 26.11 15.94 -12.66
CA LEU A 93 25.76 16.81 -13.78
C LEU A 93 25.42 18.22 -13.28
N VAL A 94 24.60 18.32 -12.22
CA VAL A 94 24.22 19.60 -11.59
C VAL A 94 25.48 20.39 -11.17
N ARG A 95 26.42 19.71 -10.50
CA ARG A 95 27.69 20.34 -10.08
C ARG A 95 28.58 20.73 -11.26
N SER A 96 28.68 19.88 -12.30
CA SER A 96 29.49 20.16 -13.48
C SER A 96 29.06 21.41 -14.24
N PHE A 97 27.77 21.74 -14.18
CA PHE A 97 27.19 22.92 -14.84
C PHE A 97 26.86 24.06 -13.88
N THR A 98 27.24 23.96 -12.59
CA THR A 98 26.99 24.96 -11.56
C THR A 98 25.50 25.39 -11.50
N ASN A 99 24.60 24.40 -11.60
CA ASN A 99 23.15 24.62 -11.74
C ASN A 99 22.38 24.41 -10.43
N GLU A 100 23.09 24.45 -9.28
CA GLU A 100 22.51 24.22 -7.94
C GLU A 100 21.40 25.22 -7.60
N GLY A 101 21.56 26.45 -8.03
CA GLY A 101 20.56 27.50 -7.79
C GLY A 101 19.19 27.18 -8.42
N ARG A 102 19.19 26.72 -9.65
CA ARG A 102 17.97 26.33 -10.37
C ARG A 102 17.32 25.07 -9.80
N GLU A 103 18.13 24.08 -9.43
CA GLU A 103 17.59 22.87 -8.79
C GLU A 103 17.05 23.15 -7.39
N LYS A 104 17.66 24.07 -6.63
CA LYS A 104 17.12 24.55 -5.36
C LYS A 104 15.77 25.23 -5.54
N GLU A 105 15.62 26.10 -6.53
CA GLU A 105 14.32 26.76 -6.83
C GLU A 105 13.24 25.73 -7.18
N LYS A 106 13.56 24.71 -7.99
CA LYS A 106 12.67 23.58 -8.33
C LYS A 106 12.25 22.81 -7.08
N PHE A 107 13.20 22.53 -6.19
CA PHE A 107 12.95 21.88 -4.92
C PHE A 107 12.04 22.73 -4.01
N ASP A 108 12.36 24.01 -3.84
CA ASP A 108 11.58 24.93 -3.00
C ASP A 108 10.13 25.07 -3.50
N LYS A 109 9.93 25.10 -4.80
CA LYS A 109 8.59 25.11 -5.41
C LYS A 109 7.82 23.81 -5.10
N SER A 110 8.45 22.66 -5.23
CA SER A 110 7.83 21.37 -4.91
C SER A 110 7.52 21.24 -3.41
N ASN A 111 8.42 21.72 -2.56
CA ASN A 111 8.25 21.77 -1.10
C ASN A 111 7.10 22.70 -0.70
N MET A 112 7.00 23.88 -1.33
CA MET A 112 5.90 24.81 -1.07
C MET A 112 4.53 24.21 -1.45
N ASN A 113 4.44 23.52 -2.58
CA ASN A 113 3.22 22.81 -3.00
C ASN A 113 2.82 21.72 -2.01
N MET A 114 3.81 20.95 -1.53
CA MET A 114 3.60 19.93 -0.50
C MET A 114 3.12 20.57 0.81
N LYS A 115 3.80 21.61 1.29
CA LYS A 115 3.41 22.38 2.48
C LYS A 115 1.97 22.89 2.37
N GLN A 116 1.59 23.49 1.23
CA GLN A 116 0.24 24.01 1.02
C GLN A 116 -0.82 22.92 1.08
N SER A 117 -0.53 21.73 0.52
CA SER A 117 -1.44 20.59 0.56
C SER A 117 -1.67 20.11 2.00
N TYR A 118 -0.61 20.06 2.83
CA TYR A 118 -0.73 19.72 4.25
C TYR A 118 -1.50 20.79 5.04
N ILE A 119 -1.22 22.09 4.81
CA ILE A 119 -1.93 23.19 5.46
C ILE A 119 -3.42 23.11 5.16
N ASN A 120 -3.81 22.84 3.92
CA ASN A 120 -5.22 22.70 3.54
C ASN A 120 -5.90 21.53 4.28
N GLN A 121 -5.18 20.40 4.47
CA GLN A 121 -5.69 19.29 5.25
C GLN A 121 -5.81 19.63 6.74
N VAL A 122 -4.80 20.27 7.33
CA VAL A 122 -4.83 20.69 8.74
C VAL A 122 -5.98 21.67 9.01
N LYS A 123 -6.18 22.68 8.15
CA LYS A 123 -7.31 23.63 8.26
C LYS A 123 -8.66 22.89 8.20
N LEU A 124 -8.80 21.92 7.31
CA LEU A 124 -10.04 21.13 7.21
C LEU A 124 -10.25 20.29 8.48
N SER A 125 -9.20 19.62 8.98
CA SER A 125 -9.27 18.80 10.19
C SER A 125 -9.60 19.64 11.42
N ALA A 126 -8.95 20.80 11.58
CA ALA A 126 -9.22 21.72 12.68
C ALA A 126 -10.67 22.25 12.64
N GLY A 127 -11.16 22.62 11.46
CA GLY A 127 -12.54 23.04 11.31
C GLY A 127 -13.56 21.94 11.65
N PHE A 128 -13.27 20.71 11.28
CA PHE A 128 -14.10 19.56 11.64
C PHE A 128 -14.07 19.28 13.15
N GLU A 129 -12.88 19.35 13.76
CA GLU A 129 -12.70 19.15 15.21
C GLU A 129 -13.53 20.14 16.02
N VAL A 130 -13.55 21.41 15.61
CA VAL A 130 -14.40 22.43 16.27
C VAL A 130 -15.88 22.05 16.17
N ILE A 131 -16.38 21.66 15.00
CA ILE A 131 -17.76 21.27 14.80
C ILE A 131 -18.09 20.04 15.64
N PHE A 132 -17.22 19.02 15.60
CA PHE A 132 -17.41 17.78 16.35
C PHE A 132 -17.40 18.00 17.86
N SER A 133 -16.43 18.77 18.35
CA SER A 133 -16.34 19.15 19.77
C SER A 133 -17.57 19.94 20.22
N SER A 134 -18.10 20.85 19.37
CA SER A 134 -19.32 21.59 19.66
C SER A 134 -20.53 20.69 19.79
N ILE A 135 -20.72 19.71 18.89
CA ILE A 135 -21.81 18.72 18.96
C ILE A 135 -21.68 17.89 20.24
N LYS A 136 -20.48 17.45 20.55
CA LYS A 136 -20.17 16.66 21.75
C LYS A 136 -20.48 17.45 23.04
N GLN A 137 -20.08 18.73 23.08
CA GLN A 137 -20.34 19.60 24.20
C GLN A 137 -21.85 19.90 24.35
N ALA A 138 -22.57 20.08 23.25
CA ALA A 138 -24.03 20.22 23.25
C ALA A 138 -24.72 18.95 23.79
N ALA A 139 -24.24 17.77 23.42
CA ALA A 139 -24.72 16.50 23.96
C ALA A 139 -24.50 16.42 25.48
N TYR A 140 -23.35 16.82 25.96
CA TYR A 140 -22.98 16.82 27.37
C TYR A 140 -23.90 17.77 28.17
N ILE A 141 -24.02 19.05 27.75
CA ILE A 141 -24.86 20.05 28.41
C ILE A 141 -26.34 19.63 28.37
N GLY A 142 -26.82 19.15 27.22
CA GLY A 142 -28.16 18.65 27.05
C GLY A 142 -28.48 17.47 28.00
N THR A 143 -27.52 16.55 28.16
CA THR A 143 -27.66 15.41 29.08
C THR A 143 -27.78 15.88 30.53
N ILE A 144 -26.92 16.82 30.95
CA ILE A 144 -26.96 17.37 32.30
C ILE A 144 -28.34 18.06 32.56
N ALA A 145 -28.79 18.89 31.61
CA ALA A 145 -30.06 19.59 31.71
C ALA A 145 -31.24 18.60 31.79
N LEU A 146 -31.24 17.57 30.93
CA LEU A 146 -32.29 16.54 30.97
C LEU A 146 -32.27 15.72 32.28
N CYS A 147 -31.07 15.32 32.73
CA CYS A 147 -30.92 14.64 34.02
C CYS A 147 -31.41 15.50 35.19
N ALA A 148 -31.08 16.80 35.20
CA ALA A 148 -31.58 17.72 36.25
C ALA A 148 -33.11 17.79 36.26
N LEU A 149 -33.76 17.86 35.09
CA LEU A 149 -35.21 17.83 35.00
C LEU A 149 -35.82 16.52 35.52
N LEU A 150 -35.20 15.37 35.19
CA LEU A 150 -35.67 14.06 35.69
C LEU A 150 -35.49 13.91 37.21
N VAL A 151 -34.40 14.48 37.76
CA VAL A 151 -34.20 14.50 39.23
C VAL A 151 -35.24 15.37 39.92
N ILE A 152 -35.55 16.55 39.40
CA ILE A 152 -36.56 17.45 39.94
C ILE A 152 -37.96 16.77 39.92
N LYS A 153 -38.26 15.99 38.89
CA LYS A 153 -39.50 15.20 38.80
C LYS A 153 -39.51 13.96 39.69
N GLY A 154 -38.41 13.63 40.36
CA GLY A 154 -38.30 12.41 41.19
C GLY A 154 -38.12 11.11 40.39
N GLU A 155 -37.90 11.20 39.08
CA GLU A 155 -37.77 10.02 38.18
C GLU A 155 -36.36 9.46 38.15
N MET A 156 -35.37 10.14 38.78
CA MET A 156 -33.95 9.73 38.77
C MET A 156 -33.21 10.23 40.02
N LEU A 157 -32.28 9.43 40.53
CA LEU A 157 -31.38 9.84 41.61
C LEU A 157 -30.25 10.73 41.10
N VAL A 158 -29.84 11.73 41.89
CA VAL A 158 -28.77 12.68 41.55
C VAL A 158 -27.46 11.98 41.21
N GLY A 159 -27.15 10.85 41.85
CA GLY A 159 -25.94 10.08 41.58
C GLY A 159 -25.82 9.56 40.12
N PHE A 160 -26.93 9.36 39.42
CA PHE A 160 -26.93 8.92 38.02
C PHE A 160 -26.61 10.03 37.02
N LEU A 161 -26.60 11.31 37.41
CA LEU A 161 -26.29 12.43 36.54
C LEU A 161 -24.86 12.32 35.98
N VAL A 162 -23.88 12.01 36.85
CA VAL A 162 -22.48 11.86 36.44
C VAL A 162 -22.31 10.63 35.55
N ALA A 163 -22.95 9.51 35.91
CA ALA A 163 -22.84 8.30 35.11
C ALA A 163 -23.49 8.47 33.73
N ALA A 164 -24.67 9.05 33.63
CA ALA A 164 -25.38 9.29 32.37
C ALA A 164 -24.60 10.23 31.45
N SER A 165 -24.08 11.34 31.98
CA SER A 165 -23.25 12.26 31.18
C SER A 165 -21.96 11.59 30.68
N GLY A 166 -21.33 10.74 31.50
CA GLY A 166 -20.17 9.94 31.13
C GLY A 166 -20.49 8.93 30.01
N TYR A 167 -21.62 8.25 30.05
CA TYR A 167 -22.04 7.30 29.01
C TYR A 167 -22.35 8.00 27.68
N VAL A 168 -23.03 9.13 27.68
CA VAL A 168 -23.29 9.92 26.47
C VAL A 168 -21.97 10.37 25.82
N MET A 169 -21.00 10.84 26.61
CA MET A 169 -19.70 11.22 26.12
C MET A 169 -18.96 10.04 25.48
N LYS A 170 -18.96 8.87 26.14
CA LYS A 170 -18.37 7.64 25.58
C LYS A 170 -19.05 7.22 24.27
N ILE A 171 -20.38 7.30 24.17
CA ILE A 171 -21.12 7.03 22.93
C ILE A 171 -20.58 7.92 21.80
N MET A 172 -20.44 9.22 22.03
CA MET A 172 -19.91 10.17 21.02
C MET A 172 -18.45 9.85 20.62
N ASP A 173 -17.60 9.52 21.61
CA ASP A 173 -16.21 9.16 21.36
C ASP A 173 -16.08 7.89 20.52
N HIS A 174 -16.84 6.84 20.84
CA HIS A 174 -16.78 5.58 20.09
C HIS A 174 -17.36 5.69 18.68
N VAL A 175 -18.37 6.53 18.45
CA VAL A 175 -18.85 6.83 17.10
C VAL A 175 -17.73 7.45 16.24
N SER A 176 -16.97 8.39 16.80
CA SER A 176 -15.81 8.98 16.14
C SER A 176 -14.70 7.95 15.88
N GLN A 177 -14.42 7.12 16.88
CA GLN A 177 -13.40 6.06 16.78
C GLN A 177 -13.74 5.03 15.70
N ILE A 178 -14.98 4.55 15.65
CA ILE A 178 -15.45 3.62 14.60
C ILE A 178 -15.22 4.21 13.21
N ASN A 179 -15.54 5.49 13.01
CA ASN A 179 -15.31 6.12 11.72
C ASN A 179 -13.82 6.17 11.35
N ASN A 180 -12.95 6.51 12.27
CA ASN A 180 -11.49 6.53 12.05
C ASN A 180 -10.95 5.14 11.72
N LEU A 181 -11.44 4.11 12.43
CA LEU A 181 -11.07 2.71 12.18
C LEU A 181 -11.55 2.23 10.81
N LEU A 182 -12.78 2.57 10.40
CA LEU A 182 -13.30 2.26 9.07
C LEU A 182 -12.47 2.90 7.95
N PHE A 183 -12.01 4.15 8.15
CA PHE A 183 -11.14 4.81 7.20
C PHE A 183 -9.77 4.13 7.08
N GLN A 184 -9.16 3.78 8.22
CA GLN A 184 -7.89 3.04 8.24
C GLN A 184 -8.04 1.66 7.60
N MET A 185 -9.11 0.93 7.88
CA MET A 185 -9.40 -0.39 7.31
C MET A 185 -9.43 -0.37 5.78
N GLN A 186 -10.02 0.66 5.16
CA GLN A 186 -10.03 0.79 3.71
C GLN A 186 -8.63 0.89 3.09
N GLN A 187 -7.69 1.54 3.78
CA GLN A 187 -6.30 1.62 3.31
C GLN A 187 -5.58 0.27 3.43
N GLN A 188 -5.83 -0.46 4.52
CA GLN A 188 -5.22 -1.76 4.78
C GLN A 188 -5.72 -2.85 3.82
N ILE A 189 -7.00 -2.82 3.44
CA ILE A 189 -7.57 -3.76 2.45
C ILE A 189 -6.86 -3.61 1.09
N VAL A 190 -6.55 -2.37 0.67
CA VAL A 190 -5.80 -2.14 -0.58
C VAL A 190 -4.38 -2.73 -0.52
N ALA A 191 -3.72 -2.67 0.65
CA ALA A 191 -2.42 -3.30 0.83
C ALA A 191 -2.53 -4.84 0.77
N GLY A 192 -3.57 -5.40 1.39
CA GLY A 192 -3.87 -6.84 1.32
C GLY A 192 -4.11 -7.34 -0.11
N ASP A 193 -4.87 -6.62 -0.91
CA ASP A 193 -5.12 -6.96 -2.31
C ASP A 193 -3.82 -7.00 -3.13
N LYS A 194 -2.87 -6.08 -2.88
CA LYS A 194 -1.55 -6.10 -3.53
C LYS A 194 -0.73 -7.33 -3.15
N ILE A 195 -0.73 -7.70 -1.86
CA ILE A 195 -0.03 -8.90 -1.39
C ILE A 195 -0.65 -10.14 -2.04
N MET A 196 -1.98 -10.25 -2.06
CA MET A 196 -2.66 -11.39 -2.68
C MET A 196 -2.35 -11.49 -4.18
N ARG A 197 -2.41 -10.39 -4.92
CA ARG A 197 -2.01 -10.37 -6.34
C ARG A 197 -0.56 -10.79 -6.56
N PHE A 198 0.32 -10.42 -5.64
CA PHE A 198 1.71 -10.86 -5.71
C PHE A 198 1.85 -12.36 -5.46
N MET A 199 1.14 -12.90 -4.47
CA MET A 199 1.13 -14.35 -4.16
C MET A 199 0.49 -15.18 -5.28
N ASP A 200 -0.56 -14.65 -5.92
CA ASP A 200 -1.24 -15.29 -7.05
C ASP A 200 -0.46 -15.19 -8.37
N CYS A 201 0.66 -14.45 -8.39
CA CYS A 201 1.49 -14.30 -9.56
C CYS A 201 2.16 -15.62 -9.91
N LYS A 202 1.57 -16.34 -10.85
CA LYS A 202 2.12 -17.61 -11.36
C LYS A 202 3.33 -17.31 -12.25
N THR A 203 4.40 -18.06 -12.03
CA THR A 203 5.56 -18.00 -12.93
C THR A 203 5.15 -18.47 -14.32
N LYS A 204 5.52 -17.71 -15.35
CA LYS A 204 5.28 -18.08 -16.74
C LYS A 204 6.13 -19.29 -17.17
N ILE A 205 7.24 -19.50 -16.47
CA ILE A 205 8.20 -20.57 -16.75
C ILE A 205 7.67 -21.85 -16.12
N LYS A 206 7.28 -22.80 -16.96
CA LYS A 206 6.87 -24.15 -16.51
C LYS A 206 8.10 -25.00 -16.26
N ASP A 207 8.12 -25.73 -15.17
CA ASP A 207 9.22 -26.65 -14.85
C ASP A 207 9.23 -27.86 -15.80
N GLY A 208 10.43 -28.27 -16.18
CA GLY A 208 10.60 -29.47 -17.00
C GLY A 208 10.62 -30.74 -16.14
N LYS A 209 10.65 -31.91 -16.79
CA LYS A 209 10.62 -33.22 -16.11
C LYS A 209 11.96 -33.92 -16.11
N LYS A 210 12.88 -33.58 -17.02
CA LYS A 210 14.20 -34.23 -17.15
C LYS A 210 15.17 -33.74 -16.06
N THR A 211 16.01 -34.65 -15.57
CA THR A 211 17.12 -34.29 -14.68
C THR A 211 18.27 -33.67 -15.48
N ALA A 212 18.94 -32.69 -14.91
CA ALA A 212 20.19 -32.11 -15.42
C ALA A 212 21.42 -32.55 -14.63
N LYS A 213 21.26 -33.45 -13.65
CA LYS A 213 22.34 -33.83 -12.74
C LYS A 213 23.52 -34.53 -13.45
N ASP A 214 23.23 -35.31 -14.48
CA ASP A 214 24.21 -36.13 -15.19
C ASP A 214 24.98 -35.36 -16.30
N ILE A 215 24.76 -34.03 -16.40
CA ILE A 215 25.45 -33.21 -17.39
C ILE A 215 26.81 -32.77 -16.83
N ASP A 216 27.89 -33.41 -17.32
CA ASP A 216 29.28 -33.07 -16.92
C ASP A 216 29.98 -32.13 -17.91
N LYS A 217 29.68 -32.26 -19.18
CA LYS A 217 30.36 -31.52 -20.30
C LYS A 217 29.30 -30.86 -21.19
N PRO A 218 28.67 -29.77 -20.72
CA PRO A 218 27.60 -29.13 -21.46
C PRO A 218 28.11 -28.44 -22.73
N ASP A 219 27.54 -28.77 -23.87
CA ASP A 219 27.48 -27.93 -25.08
C ASP A 219 26.17 -27.13 -25.07
N ILE A 220 26.17 -25.98 -25.73
CA ILE A 220 24.99 -25.12 -25.81
C ILE A 220 24.73 -24.80 -27.27
N GLU A 221 23.50 -25.05 -27.70
CA GLU A 221 23.06 -24.77 -29.04
C GLU A 221 21.80 -23.90 -29.05
N PHE A 222 21.81 -22.88 -29.89
CA PHE A 222 20.68 -22.02 -30.21
C PHE A 222 20.20 -22.36 -31.61
N GLU A 223 18.96 -22.76 -31.77
CA GLU A 223 18.37 -23.09 -33.07
C GLU A 223 17.17 -22.17 -33.34
N ASN A 224 17.32 -21.28 -34.30
CA ASN A 224 16.30 -20.31 -34.74
C ASN A 224 15.64 -19.54 -33.59
N VAL A 225 16.44 -19.16 -32.59
CA VAL A 225 15.92 -18.57 -31.35
C VAL A 225 15.44 -17.15 -31.58
N THR A 226 14.13 -16.94 -31.30
CA THR A 226 13.49 -15.64 -31.31
C THR A 226 12.89 -15.36 -29.93
N LEU A 227 13.12 -14.15 -29.41
CA LEU A 227 12.58 -13.70 -28.14
C LEU A 227 12.01 -12.28 -28.24
N GLU A 228 10.77 -12.13 -27.82
CA GLU A 228 10.08 -10.84 -27.72
C GLU A 228 9.88 -10.44 -26.27
N LEU A 229 10.23 -9.21 -25.94
CA LEU A 229 10.00 -8.62 -24.62
C LEU A 229 9.30 -7.26 -24.77
N GLY A 230 8.15 -7.10 -24.13
CA GLY A 230 7.39 -5.84 -24.19
C GLY A 230 6.92 -5.48 -25.60
N GLY A 231 6.65 -6.48 -26.46
CA GLY A 231 6.22 -6.26 -27.86
C GLY A 231 7.38 -5.90 -28.83
N LYS A 232 8.63 -6.02 -28.39
CA LYS A 232 9.81 -5.82 -29.26
C LYS A 232 10.57 -7.12 -29.39
N LYS A 233 10.98 -7.48 -30.61
CA LYS A 233 11.91 -8.56 -30.84
C LYS A 233 13.30 -8.14 -30.33
N VAL A 234 13.82 -8.89 -29.38
CA VAL A 234 15.13 -8.64 -28.75
C VAL A 234 16.17 -9.61 -29.26
N LEU A 235 15.75 -10.84 -29.55
CA LEU A 235 16.52 -11.84 -30.28
C LEU A 235 15.71 -12.22 -31.50
N ASP A 236 16.32 -12.30 -32.68
CA ASP A 236 15.67 -12.62 -33.93
C ASP A 236 16.49 -13.66 -34.70
N ASN A 237 15.92 -14.87 -34.79
CA ASN A 237 16.48 -16.01 -35.53
C ASN A 237 17.97 -16.30 -35.22
N ILE A 238 18.31 -16.36 -33.93
CA ILE A 238 19.69 -16.61 -33.50
C ILE A 238 20.02 -18.09 -33.63
N ASN A 239 21.13 -18.37 -34.37
CA ASN A 239 21.71 -19.69 -34.52
C ASN A 239 23.17 -19.63 -34.04
N LEU A 240 23.49 -20.41 -32.99
CA LEU A 240 24.81 -20.42 -32.38
C LEU A 240 25.09 -21.77 -31.75
N SER A 241 26.27 -22.31 -31.95
CA SER A 241 26.75 -23.52 -31.27
C SER A 241 28.00 -23.20 -30.44
N ILE A 242 27.99 -23.57 -29.18
CA ILE A 242 29.06 -23.39 -28.20
C ILE A 242 29.49 -24.76 -27.69
N PRO A 243 30.53 -25.38 -28.27
CA PRO A 243 31.04 -26.67 -27.80
C PRO A 243 31.61 -26.56 -26.38
N TYR A 244 31.56 -27.66 -25.63
CA TYR A 244 32.15 -27.75 -24.30
C TYR A 244 33.62 -27.26 -24.27
N GLY A 245 33.98 -26.54 -23.25
CA GLY A 245 35.35 -26.04 -23.00
C GLY A 245 35.78 -24.85 -23.87
N LYS A 246 34.93 -24.35 -24.76
CA LYS A 246 35.23 -23.15 -25.56
C LYS A 246 34.88 -21.88 -24.80
N LYS A 247 35.69 -20.84 -24.99
CA LYS A 247 35.42 -19.47 -24.52
C LYS A 247 34.84 -18.68 -25.66
N VAL A 248 33.69 -18.09 -25.47
CA VAL A 248 32.98 -17.30 -26.49
C VAL A 248 32.83 -15.86 -26.02
N GLY A 249 33.23 -14.91 -26.85
CA GLY A 249 33.02 -13.49 -26.64
C GLY A 249 31.81 -13.01 -27.44
N ILE A 250 30.84 -12.36 -26.76
CA ILE A 250 29.65 -11.77 -27.38
C ILE A 250 29.84 -10.26 -27.43
N VAL A 251 29.98 -9.67 -28.62
CA VAL A 251 30.18 -8.24 -28.85
C VAL A 251 29.00 -7.63 -29.59
N GLY A 252 28.73 -6.36 -29.37
CA GLY A 252 27.66 -5.62 -30.03
C GLY A 252 27.31 -4.33 -29.29
N ALA A 253 26.51 -3.47 -29.92
CA ALA A 253 26.07 -2.19 -29.36
C ALA A 253 25.24 -2.37 -28.08
N THR A 254 25.12 -1.32 -27.28
CA THR A 254 24.22 -1.30 -26.12
C THR A 254 22.78 -1.55 -26.59
N GLY A 255 22.06 -2.45 -25.94
CA GLY A 255 20.69 -2.80 -26.33
C GLY A 255 20.57 -3.90 -27.40
N SER A 256 21.68 -4.47 -27.93
CA SER A 256 21.65 -5.53 -28.97
C SER A 256 21.20 -6.92 -28.46
N GLY A 257 20.77 -7.07 -27.22
CA GLY A 257 20.26 -8.34 -26.69
C GLY A 257 21.29 -9.27 -26.03
N LYS A 258 22.58 -8.90 -25.93
CA LYS A 258 23.66 -9.73 -25.35
C LYS A 258 23.31 -10.35 -23.99
N SER A 259 22.90 -9.50 -23.05
CA SER A 259 22.52 -9.95 -21.70
C SER A 259 21.25 -10.81 -21.70
N ILE A 260 20.36 -10.61 -22.65
CA ILE A 260 19.13 -11.37 -22.79
C ILE A 260 19.42 -12.76 -23.35
N LEU A 261 20.33 -12.86 -24.30
CA LEU A 261 20.83 -14.15 -24.82
C LEU A 261 21.34 -15.02 -23.68
N LEU A 262 22.21 -14.47 -22.80
CA LEU A 262 22.73 -15.20 -21.65
C LEU A 262 21.62 -15.56 -20.63
N LYS A 263 20.68 -14.65 -20.39
CA LYS A 263 19.55 -14.90 -19.49
C LYS A 263 18.61 -16.00 -19.99
N SER A 264 18.54 -16.20 -21.30
CA SER A 264 17.72 -17.26 -21.90
C SER A 264 18.29 -18.66 -21.65
N ILE A 265 19.62 -18.81 -21.54
CA ILE A 265 20.26 -20.11 -21.23
C ILE A 265 19.82 -20.60 -19.83
N VAL A 266 19.82 -19.71 -18.84
CA VAL A 266 19.39 -20.02 -17.46
C VAL A 266 17.89 -19.93 -17.27
N ARG A 267 17.13 -19.80 -18.35
CA ARG A 267 15.67 -19.73 -18.33
C ARG A 267 15.14 -18.64 -17.39
N ILE A 268 15.71 -17.44 -17.42
CA ILE A 268 15.08 -16.24 -16.84
C ILE A 268 13.96 -15.78 -17.76
N ASN A 269 14.16 -15.94 -19.08
CA ASN A 269 13.16 -15.75 -20.11
C ASN A 269 13.11 -17.00 -20.99
N ASP A 270 11.95 -17.59 -21.17
CA ASP A 270 11.75 -18.63 -22.16
C ASP A 270 11.60 -18.00 -23.55
N VAL A 271 12.21 -18.61 -24.57
CA VAL A 271 12.13 -18.13 -25.95
C VAL A 271 10.74 -18.33 -26.55
N ASN A 272 10.32 -17.43 -27.43
CA ASN A 272 9.03 -17.47 -28.11
C ASN A 272 9.04 -18.52 -29.21
N ASP A 273 10.08 -18.49 -30.08
CA ASP A 273 10.29 -19.42 -31.18
C ASP A 273 11.69 -20.00 -31.14
N GLY A 274 11.89 -21.14 -31.77
CA GLY A 274 13.13 -21.88 -31.74
C GLY A 274 13.38 -22.59 -30.43
N GLN A 275 14.59 -23.05 -30.20
CA GLN A 275 14.96 -23.78 -29.00
C GLN A 275 16.42 -23.55 -28.60
N ILE A 276 16.67 -23.60 -27.30
CA ILE A 276 18.02 -23.64 -26.74
C ILE A 276 18.23 -25.04 -26.22
N LYS A 277 19.30 -25.69 -26.63
CA LYS A 277 19.65 -27.04 -26.22
C LYS A 277 20.88 -27.02 -25.35
N MET A 278 20.94 -27.94 -24.40
CA MET A 278 22.11 -28.30 -23.63
C MET A 278 22.30 -29.82 -23.74
N ASN A 279 23.44 -30.25 -24.25
CA ASN A 279 23.67 -31.67 -24.61
C ASN A 279 22.53 -32.26 -25.45
N GLY A 280 22.14 -31.59 -26.52
CA GLY A 280 21.11 -32.02 -27.44
C GLY A 280 19.67 -32.01 -26.88
N THR A 281 19.47 -31.70 -25.61
CA THR A 281 18.14 -31.62 -24.98
C THR A 281 17.71 -30.17 -24.78
N ASN A 282 16.45 -29.85 -25.14
CA ASN A 282 15.92 -28.51 -24.95
C ASN A 282 15.93 -28.12 -23.45
N VAL A 283 16.47 -26.94 -23.13
CA VAL A 283 16.53 -26.43 -21.76
C VAL A 283 15.18 -26.34 -21.08
N LYS A 284 14.09 -26.24 -21.84
CA LYS A 284 12.71 -26.23 -21.30
C LYS A 284 12.28 -27.59 -20.72
N GLU A 285 12.92 -28.68 -21.12
CA GLU A 285 12.60 -30.01 -20.64
C GLU A 285 13.25 -30.34 -19.30
N TYR A 286 14.33 -29.65 -18.94
CA TYR A 286 14.99 -29.85 -17.66
C TYR A 286 14.25 -29.22 -16.50
N LYS A 287 14.36 -29.84 -15.30
CA LYS A 287 13.98 -29.18 -14.07
C LYS A 287 14.81 -27.91 -13.88
N THR A 288 14.15 -26.79 -13.73
CA THR A 288 14.77 -25.46 -13.74
C THR A 288 15.81 -25.29 -12.63
N ALA A 289 15.56 -25.85 -11.44
CA ALA A 289 16.50 -25.81 -10.34
C ALA A 289 17.80 -26.55 -10.69
N GLU A 290 17.70 -27.79 -11.18
CA GLU A 290 18.86 -28.62 -11.55
C GLU A 290 19.66 -28.03 -12.74
N LEU A 291 18.97 -27.43 -13.73
CA LEU A 291 19.60 -26.71 -14.83
C LEU A 291 20.44 -25.53 -14.32
N ARG A 292 19.88 -24.75 -13.41
CA ARG A 292 20.55 -23.56 -12.84
C ARG A 292 21.72 -23.91 -11.94
N GLU A 293 21.72 -25.07 -11.28
CA GLU A 293 22.86 -25.57 -10.52
C GLU A 293 24.07 -25.87 -11.41
N LYS A 294 23.86 -26.17 -12.69
CA LYS A 294 24.94 -26.45 -13.66
C LYS A 294 25.53 -25.17 -14.31
N ILE A 295 24.91 -24.03 -14.09
CA ILE A 295 25.27 -22.77 -14.75
C ILE A 295 25.55 -21.70 -13.71
N SER A 296 26.78 -21.18 -13.67
CA SER A 296 27.10 -19.99 -12.89
C SER A 296 26.84 -18.74 -13.73
N TYR A 297 26.01 -17.82 -13.24
CA TYR A 297 25.70 -16.58 -13.90
C TYR A 297 26.13 -15.39 -13.03
N VAL A 298 27.00 -14.53 -13.59
CA VAL A 298 27.43 -13.30 -12.92
C VAL A 298 26.63 -12.13 -13.45
N PHE A 299 25.86 -11.51 -12.57
CA PHE A 299 25.10 -10.31 -12.91
C PHE A 299 26.01 -9.08 -13.03
N GLN A 300 25.65 -8.17 -13.92
CA GLN A 300 26.34 -6.91 -14.08
C GLN A 300 26.07 -5.96 -12.92
#